data_2a1899aa88340a3c0be4c4330995af7d
#
_entry.id   2a1899aa88340a3c0be4c4330995af7d
#
_cell.length_a   1.000
_cell.length_b   1.000
_cell.length_c   1.000
_cell.angle_alpha   90.00
_cell.angle_beta   90.00
_cell.angle_gamma   90.00
#
_symmetry.space_group_name_H-M   'P 1'
#
loop_
_entity.id
_entity.type
_entity.pdbx_description
1 polymer ?
#
loop_
_entity_poly.entity_id
_entity_poly.type
_entity_poly.pdbx_seq_one_letter_code
_entity_poly.pdbx_strand_id
1 'polypeptide(L)'
;MVETKGDPAVFAVQTWVNLKYGKVEGFQPAPLNGKTGWSTMYALTRALQIELAITSLADAFGPTTAYKYKQWGEMTLGKVPTDATGKAIVQILKGAMYCKGYNPGKFDDVFDEKTKNAVVSLQKDAGLPVTDGTVYDYIFKAFLTMDAYRLTPGGDA
;
A
#
# COMPACT_ATOMS: atom_id res chain seq x y z
N MET A 1 -9.73 22.57 22.85
CA MET A 1 -8.57 22.20 22.10
C MET A 1 -8.87 21.02 21.17
N VAL A 2 -8.39 21.11 19.97
CA VAL A 2 -8.67 20.07 19.02
C VAL A 2 -7.74 18.89 19.23
N GLU A 3 -8.35 17.72 19.33
CA GLU A 3 -7.60 16.52 19.47
C GLU A 3 -6.91 16.19 18.16
N THR A 4 -5.62 15.99 18.19
CA THR A 4 -4.94 15.59 16.99
C THR A 4 -5.24 14.13 16.70
N LYS A 5 -5.45 13.82 15.44
CA LYS A 5 -5.72 12.46 15.01
C LYS A 5 -4.44 11.79 14.52
N GLY A 6 -3.35 11.99 15.28
CA GLY A 6 -2.07 11.45 14.88
C GLY A 6 -1.54 12.13 13.64
N ASP A 7 -0.97 11.34 12.73
CA ASP A 7 -0.42 11.85 11.49
C ASP A 7 -1.55 12.17 10.51
N PRO A 8 -1.64 13.43 10.02
CA PRO A 8 -2.72 13.79 9.09
C PRO A 8 -2.70 12.96 7.80
N ALA A 9 -1.52 12.58 7.32
CA ALA A 9 -1.44 11.79 6.11
C ALA A 9 -2.01 10.39 6.33
N VAL A 10 -1.68 9.78 7.45
CA VAL A 10 -2.22 8.46 7.80
C VAL A 10 -3.72 8.55 8.02
N PHE A 11 -4.18 9.60 8.70
CA PHE A 11 -5.62 9.79 8.91
C PHE A 11 -6.37 9.90 7.59
N ALA A 12 -5.79 10.62 6.62
CA ALA A 12 -6.39 10.75 5.30
C ALA A 12 -6.49 9.40 4.59
N VAL A 13 -5.47 8.56 4.73
CA VAL A 13 -5.48 7.21 4.15
C VAL A 13 -6.59 6.38 4.79
N GLN A 14 -6.70 6.42 6.11
CA GLN A 14 -7.72 5.67 6.84
C GLN A 14 -9.12 6.11 6.41
N THR A 15 -9.33 7.42 6.28
CA THR A 15 -10.60 7.96 5.84
C THR A 15 -10.94 7.49 4.44
N TRP A 16 -9.96 7.59 3.53
CA TRP A 16 -10.18 7.23 2.13
C TRP A 16 -10.54 5.76 1.98
N VAL A 17 -9.78 4.87 2.63
CA VAL A 17 -9.99 3.44 2.44
C VAL A 17 -11.33 3.01 3.01
N ASN A 18 -11.73 3.59 4.14
CA ASN A 18 -13.01 3.26 4.75
C ASN A 18 -14.18 3.74 3.89
N LEU A 19 -14.07 4.95 3.33
CA LEU A 19 -15.13 5.49 2.49
C LEU A 19 -15.28 4.68 1.21
N LYS A 20 -14.17 4.28 0.61
CA LYS A 20 -14.22 3.60 -0.67
C LYS A 20 -14.66 2.14 -0.54
N TYR A 21 -14.20 1.46 0.49
CA TYR A 21 -14.41 0.01 0.60
C TYR A 21 -15.29 -0.42 1.77
N GLY A 22 -15.74 0.53 2.57
CA GLY A 22 -16.42 0.21 3.81
C GLY A 22 -17.69 -0.61 3.68
N LYS A 23 -18.33 -0.58 2.50
CA LYS A 23 -19.55 -1.34 2.29
C LYS A 23 -19.32 -2.69 1.61
N VAL A 24 -18.09 -3.02 1.30
CA VAL A 24 -17.79 -4.29 0.66
C VAL A 24 -17.77 -5.38 1.73
N GLU A 25 -18.47 -6.47 1.46
CA GLU A 25 -18.52 -7.57 2.40
C GLU A 25 -17.12 -8.13 2.64
N GLY A 26 -16.77 -8.33 3.89
CA GLY A 26 -15.44 -8.82 4.26
C GLY A 26 -14.42 -7.72 4.52
N PHE A 27 -14.72 -6.48 4.17
CA PHE A 27 -13.81 -5.39 4.47
C PHE A 27 -13.95 -5.02 5.95
N GLN A 28 -12.83 -4.73 6.58
CA GLN A 28 -12.79 -4.31 7.97
C GLN A 28 -12.19 -2.91 8.04
N PRO A 29 -12.96 -1.92 8.52
CA PRO A 29 -12.50 -0.53 8.51
C PRO A 29 -11.27 -0.30 9.36
N ALA A 30 -10.43 0.63 8.90
CA ALA A 30 -9.30 1.09 9.66
C ALA A 30 -9.78 2.03 10.78
N PRO A 31 -9.09 2.07 11.91
CA PRO A 31 -9.42 3.05 12.94
C PRO A 31 -9.02 4.45 12.44
N LEU A 32 -9.86 5.45 12.74
CA LEU A 32 -9.62 6.82 12.29
C LEU A 32 -8.83 7.55 13.36
N ASN A 33 -7.57 7.24 13.48
CA ASN A 33 -6.73 7.79 14.55
C ASN A 33 -5.39 8.36 14.07
N GLY A 34 -5.11 8.27 12.77
CA GLY A 34 -3.86 8.80 12.23
C GLY A 34 -2.62 8.04 12.66
N LYS A 35 -2.79 6.84 13.18
CA LYS A 35 -1.67 6.03 13.64
C LYS A 35 -1.56 4.77 12.79
N THR A 36 -0.37 4.49 12.31
CA THR A 36 -0.12 3.27 11.58
C THR A 36 -0.17 2.09 12.54
N GLY A 37 -0.98 1.12 12.21
CA GLY A 37 -1.09 -0.11 12.98
C GLY A 37 -1.53 -1.23 12.07
N TRP A 38 -1.53 -2.44 12.59
CA TRP A 38 -1.90 -3.59 11.78
C TRP A 38 -3.31 -3.46 11.21
N SER A 39 -4.25 -2.87 11.96
CA SER A 39 -5.62 -2.70 11.46
C SER A 39 -5.66 -1.87 10.19
N THR A 40 -4.86 -0.80 10.12
CA THR A 40 -4.79 0.01 8.91
C THR A 40 -4.15 -0.76 7.76
N MET A 41 -3.08 -1.49 8.04
CA MET A 41 -2.42 -2.29 7.01
C MET A 41 -3.33 -3.39 6.50
N TYR A 42 -4.11 -4.01 7.37
CA TYR A 42 -5.09 -5.03 6.96
C TYR A 42 -6.17 -4.43 6.08
N ALA A 43 -6.64 -3.22 6.41
CA ALA A 43 -7.64 -2.55 5.59
C ALA A 43 -7.10 -2.30 4.18
N LEU A 44 -5.86 -1.81 4.07
CA LEU A 44 -5.25 -1.57 2.77
C LEU A 44 -5.03 -2.86 2.00
N THR A 45 -4.64 -3.93 2.69
CA THR A 45 -4.45 -5.23 2.05
C THR A 45 -5.78 -5.76 1.51
N ARG A 46 -6.85 -5.66 2.29
CA ARG A 46 -8.17 -6.10 1.83
C ARG A 46 -8.66 -5.24 0.68
N ALA A 47 -8.38 -3.94 0.70
CA ALA A 47 -8.73 -3.05 -0.41
C ALA A 47 -8.05 -3.50 -1.70
N LEU A 48 -6.77 -3.84 -1.64
CA LEU A 48 -6.05 -4.35 -2.80
C LEU A 48 -6.68 -5.65 -3.31
N GLN A 49 -7.02 -6.55 -2.39
CA GLN A 49 -7.64 -7.82 -2.76
C GLN A 49 -8.99 -7.59 -3.45
N ILE A 50 -9.77 -6.62 -2.97
CA ILE A 50 -11.04 -6.27 -3.62
C ILE A 50 -10.78 -5.81 -5.05
N GLU A 51 -9.81 -4.94 -5.26
CA GLU A 51 -9.51 -4.44 -6.61
C GLU A 51 -8.99 -5.55 -7.52
N LEU A 52 -8.33 -6.54 -6.96
CA LEU A 52 -7.83 -7.70 -7.72
C LEU A 52 -8.89 -8.78 -7.89
N ALA A 53 -10.14 -8.49 -7.50
CA ALA A 53 -11.27 -9.41 -7.65
C ALA A 53 -11.12 -10.70 -6.83
N ILE A 54 -10.41 -10.62 -5.72
CA ILE A 54 -10.32 -11.72 -4.78
C ILE A 54 -11.54 -11.62 -3.86
N THR A 55 -12.30 -12.69 -3.73
CA THR A 55 -13.52 -12.69 -2.94
C THR A 55 -13.30 -13.16 -1.50
N SER A 56 -12.30 -13.96 -1.26
CA SER A 56 -11.95 -14.38 0.11
C SER A 56 -10.95 -13.41 0.68
N LEU A 57 -11.43 -12.36 1.30
CA LEU A 57 -10.56 -11.32 1.84
C LEU A 57 -9.84 -11.83 3.09
N ALA A 58 -8.60 -11.42 3.25
CA ALA A 58 -7.77 -11.83 4.38
C ALA A 58 -6.84 -10.70 4.78
N ASP A 59 -6.34 -10.79 6.01
CA ASP A 59 -5.42 -9.79 6.53
C ASP A 59 -4.07 -9.83 5.84
N ALA A 60 -3.69 -10.97 5.31
CA ALA A 60 -2.33 -11.17 4.82
C ALA A 60 -2.25 -11.04 3.29
N PHE A 61 -1.17 -10.42 2.85
CA PHE A 61 -0.79 -10.43 1.45
C PHE A 61 -0.12 -11.78 1.19
N GLY A 62 -0.95 -12.77 0.84
CA GLY A 62 -0.47 -14.14 0.68
C GLY A 62 -0.22 -14.50 -0.77
N PRO A 63 -0.05 -15.80 -1.06
CA PRO A 63 0.27 -16.26 -2.41
C PRO A 63 -0.79 -15.92 -3.44
N THR A 64 -2.08 -15.97 -3.07
CA THR A 64 -3.15 -15.62 -4.00
C THR A 64 -3.09 -14.15 -4.38
N THR A 65 -2.88 -13.27 -3.39
CA THR A 65 -2.76 -11.85 -3.65
C THR A 65 -1.56 -11.57 -4.55
N ALA A 66 -0.42 -12.19 -4.25
CA ALA A 66 0.78 -12.03 -5.06
C ALA A 66 0.54 -12.46 -6.51
N TYR A 67 -0.08 -13.63 -6.69
CA TYR A 67 -0.34 -14.16 -8.01
C TYR A 67 -1.27 -13.24 -8.81
N LYS A 68 -2.37 -12.81 -8.19
CA LYS A 68 -3.32 -11.93 -8.87
C LYS A 68 -2.69 -10.59 -9.22
N TYR A 69 -1.88 -10.05 -8.32
CA TYR A 69 -1.21 -8.80 -8.58
C TYR A 69 -0.25 -8.93 -9.77
N LYS A 70 0.53 -10.01 -9.82
CA LYS A 70 1.46 -10.24 -10.92
C LYS A 70 0.72 -10.41 -12.23
N GLN A 71 -0.41 -11.10 -12.23
CA GLN A 71 -1.24 -11.25 -13.42
C GLN A 71 -1.80 -9.91 -13.88
N TRP A 72 -2.19 -9.06 -12.94
CA TRP A 72 -2.73 -7.75 -13.27
C TRP A 72 -1.66 -6.87 -13.91
N GLY A 73 -0.43 -6.99 -13.48
CA GLY A 73 0.69 -6.27 -14.06
C GLY A 73 1.39 -5.39 -13.04
N GLU A 74 2.63 -5.73 -12.73
CA GLU A 74 3.39 -4.99 -11.71
C GLU A 74 3.62 -3.56 -12.17
N MET A 75 3.42 -2.60 -11.27
CA MET A 75 3.46 -1.18 -11.61
C MET A 75 4.87 -0.64 -11.69
N THR A 76 5.11 0.22 -12.67
CA THR A 76 6.30 1.05 -12.72
C THR A 76 5.91 2.36 -13.40
N LEU A 77 6.73 3.39 -13.22
CA LEU A 77 6.42 4.70 -13.79
C LEU A 77 6.18 4.57 -15.30
N GLY A 78 5.05 5.07 -15.75
CA GLY A 78 4.69 5.02 -17.15
C GLY A 78 4.00 3.73 -17.59
N LYS A 79 3.89 2.75 -16.70
CA LYS A 79 3.26 1.47 -17.03
C LYS A 79 2.28 1.07 -15.94
N VAL A 80 1.24 1.88 -15.79
CA VAL A 80 0.17 1.61 -14.81
C VAL A 80 -1.14 1.74 -15.58
N PRO A 81 -2.04 0.76 -15.46
CA PRO A 81 -3.36 0.92 -16.07
C PRO A 81 -4.05 2.16 -15.51
N THR A 82 -4.71 2.90 -16.40
CA THR A 82 -5.37 4.14 -16.03
C THR A 82 -6.87 3.98 -15.86
N ASP A 83 -7.37 2.76 -15.83
CA ASP A 83 -8.77 2.52 -15.54
C ASP A 83 -9.02 2.68 -14.03
N ALA A 84 -10.28 2.49 -13.62
CA ALA A 84 -10.65 2.71 -12.22
C ALA A 84 -9.86 1.80 -11.28
N THR A 85 -9.64 0.55 -11.67
CA THR A 85 -8.89 -0.39 -10.85
C THR A 85 -7.42 0.04 -10.71
N GLY A 86 -6.80 0.43 -11.82
CA GLY A 86 -5.42 0.88 -11.78
C GLY A 86 -5.24 2.11 -10.91
N LYS A 87 -6.13 3.07 -11.02
CA LYS A 87 -6.09 4.27 -10.19
C LYS A 87 -6.26 3.93 -8.72
N ALA A 88 -7.18 3.02 -8.40
CA ALA A 88 -7.40 2.62 -7.00
C ALA A 88 -6.17 1.92 -6.44
N ILE A 89 -5.57 1.03 -7.21
CA ILE A 89 -4.39 0.29 -6.75
C ILE A 89 -3.22 1.24 -6.51
N VAL A 90 -3.05 2.27 -7.36
CA VAL A 90 -2.02 3.28 -7.13
C VAL A 90 -2.28 4.00 -5.80
N GLN A 91 -3.52 4.39 -5.54
CA GLN A 91 -3.82 5.12 -4.32
C GLN A 91 -3.66 4.24 -3.07
N ILE A 92 -3.98 2.97 -3.17
CA ILE A 92 -3.72 2.01 -2.10
C ILE A 92 -2.21 1.95 -1.80
N LEU A 93 -1.40 1.86 -2.85
CA LEU A 93 0.05 1.82 -2.71
C LEU A 93 0.56 3.08 -2.02
N LYS A 94 0.11 4.25 -2.49
CA LYS A 94 0.56 5.52 -1.91
C LYS A 94 0.12 5.65 -0.45
N GLY A 95 -1.06 5.14 -0.12
CA GLY A 95 -1.51 5.09 1.27
C GLY A 95 -0.61 4.23 2.13
N ALA A 96 -0.24 3.06 1.63
CA ALA A 96 0.67 2.18 2.34
C ALA A 96 2.05 2.85 2.53
N MET A 97 2.51 3.57 1.52
CA MET A 97 3.77 4.30 1.62
C MET A 97 3.74 5.33 2.76
N TYR A 98 2.67 6.14 2.83
CA TYR A 98 2.54 7.09 3.93
C TYR A 98 2.59 6.39 5.28
N CYS A 99 1.87 5.30 5.41
CA CYS A 99 1.82 4.57 6.66
C CYS A 99 3.18 4.00 7.05
N LYS A 100 4.00 3.69 6.05
CA LYS A 100 5.30 3.09 6.27
C LYS A 100 6.40 4.14 6.44
N GLY A 101 6.07 5.41 6.21
CA GLY A 101 7.04 6.48 6.36
C GLY A 101 7.79 6.83 5.09
N TYR A 102 7.33 6.36 3.94
CA TYR A 102 7.89 6.74 2.65
C TYR A 102 6.95 7.74 2.01
N ASN A 103 7.48 8.90 1.62
CA ASN A 103 6.65 9.96 1.06
C ASN A 103 6.48 9.78 -0.45
N PRO A 104 5.26 9.43 -0.93
CA PRO A 104 5.03 9.21 -2.35
C PRO A 104 4.59 10.48 -3.09
N GLY A 105 4.63 11.64 -2.45
CA GLY A 105 4.08 12.85 -2.98
C GLY A 105 2.65 13.05 -2.52
N LYS A 106 1.76 13.46 -3.42
CA LYS A 106 0.36 13.66 -3.06
C LYS A 106 -0.34 12.32 -2.85
N PHE A 107 -1.30 12.31 -1.95
CA PHE A 107 -2.15 11.13 -1.78
C PHE A 107 -3.26 11.20 -2.83
N ASP A 108 -2.99 10.61 -3.98
CA ASP A 108 -3.90 10.59 -5.11
C ASP A 108 -3.71 9.29 -5.89
N ASP A 109 -4.30 9.21 -7.08
CA ASP A 109 -4.27 8.01 -7.89
C ASP A 109 -3.27 8.09 -9.04
N VAL A 110 -2.26 8.92 -8.92
CA VAL A 110 -1.25 9.10 -9.97
C VAL A 110 0.09 8.54 -9.52
N PHE A 111 0.65 7.64 -10.33
CA PHE A 111 2.00 7.11 -10.10
C PHE A 111 2.98 8.04 -10.80
N ASP A 112 3.52 8.98 -10.06
CA ASP A 112 4.43 9.98 -10.62
C ASP A 112 5.87 9.72 -10.19
N GLU A 113 6.75 10.66 -10.49
CA GLU A 113 8.17 10.51 -10.19
C GLU A 113 8.42 10.35 -8.69
N LYS A 114 7.68 11.07 -7.86
CA LYS A 114 7.84 10.95 -6.42
C LYS A 114 7.41 9.57 -5.91
N THR A 115 6.39 8.99 -6.53
CA THR A 115 5.96 7.64 -6.21
C THR A 115 7.06 6.65 -6.56
N LYS A 116 7.66 6.80 -7.74
CA LYS A 116 8.79 5.96 -8.13
C LYS A 116 9.94 6.10 -7.13
N ASN A 117 10.24 7.33 -6.73
CA ASN A 117 11.34 7.56 -5.79
C ASN A 117 11.08 6.89 -4.44
N ALA A 118 9.83 6.84 -4.00
CA ALA A 118 9.49 6.13 -2.76
C ALA A 118 9.74 4.64 -2.91
N VAL A 119 9.41 4.06 -4.07
CA VAL A 119 9.71 2.65 -4.33
C VAL A 119 11.21 2.41 -4.30
N VAL A 120 11.98 3.25 -4.97
CA VAL A 120 13.43 3.13 -5.00
C VAL A 120 14.00 3.22 -3.58
N SER A 121 13.47 4.14 -2.77
CA SER A 121 13.94 4.29 -1.39
C SER A 121 13.73 3.00 -0.58
N LEU A 122 12.57 2.37 -0.72
CA LEU A 122 12.35 1.10 -0.03
C LEU A 122 13.30 0.02 -0.54
N GLN A 123 13.49 -0.04 -1.87
CA GLN A 123 14.38 -1.03 -2.45
C GLN A 123 15.80 -0.88 -1.94
N LYS A 124 16.27 0.36 -1.82
CA LYS A 124 17.60 0.63 -1.29
C LYS A 124 17.70 0.31 0.19
N ASP A 125 16.68 0.69 0.96
CA ASP A 125 16.65 0.40 2.40
C ASP A 125 16.67 -1.09 2.65
N ALA A 126 16.04 -1.86 1.78
CA ALA A 126 16.01 -3.31 1.89
C ALA A 126 17.28 -3.95 1.35
N GLY A 127 18.19 -3.16 0.77
CA GLY A 127 19.45 -3.67 0.24
C GLY A 127 19.28 -4.55 -0.98
N LEU A 128 18.22 -4.33 -1.74
CA LEU A 128 17.98 -5.15 -2.92
C LEU A 128 18.95 -4.81 -4.03
N PRO A 129 19.37 -5.81 -4.83
CA PRO A 129 20.29 -5.53 -5.94
C PRO A 129 19.65 -4.74 -7.06
N VAL A 130 18.31 -4.82 -7.19
CA VAL A 130 17.57 -4.09 -8.22
C VAL A 130 16.78 -2.99 -7.56
N THR A 131 17.06 -1.74 -7.94
CA THR A 131 16.38 -0.56 -7.38
C THR A 131 15.81 0.26 -8.52
N ASP A 132 14.96 -0.37 -9.32
CA ASP A 132 14.45 0.21 -10.56
C ASP A 132 13.14 0.96 -10.39
N GLY A 133 12.58 0.99 -9.19
CA GLY A 133 11.33 1.68 -8.95
C GLY A 133 10.10 0.89 -9.39
N THR A 134 10.26 -0.38 -9.71
CA THR A 134 9.15 -1.25 -10.06
C THR A 134 8.55 -1.85 -8.80
N VAL A 135 7.22 -1.84 -8.74
CA VAL A 135 6.50 -2.39 -7.60
C VAL A 135 6.25 -3.88 -7.89
N TYR A 136 7.28 -4.69 -7.66
CA TYR A 136 7.13 -6.13 -7.73
C TYR A 136 6.18 -6.60 -6.64
N ASP A 137 5.66 -7.81 -6.75
CA ASP A 137 4.71 -8.31 -5.76
C ASP A 137 5.28 -8.24 -4.34
N TYR A 138 6.54 -8.63 -4.15
CA TYR A 138 7.14 -8.59 -2.83
C TYR A 138 7.41 -7.17 -2.34
N ILE A 139 7.52 -6.21 -3.27
CA ILE A 139 7.65 -4.79 -2.90
C ILE A 139 6.30 -4.26 -2.39
N PHE A 140 5.21 -4.59 -3.08
CA PHE A 140 3.88 -4.19 -2.62
C PHE A 140 3.60 -4.80 -1.25
N LYS A 141 3.91 -6.08 -1.10
CA LYS A 141 3.75 -6.76 0.19
C LYS A 141 4.55 -6.04 1.28
N ALA A 142 5.76 -5.60 0.94
CA ALA A 142 6.62 -4.90 1.88
C ALA A 142 5.98 -3.61 2.37
N PHE A 143 5.34 -2.85 1.47
CA PHE A 143 4.67 -1.62 1.88
C PHE A 143 3.44 -1.90 2.73
N LEU A 144 2.85 -3.08 2.62
CA LEU A 144 1.63 -3.43 3.36
C LEU A 144 1.90 -4.12 4.68
N THR A 145 3.16 -4.26 5.09
CA THR A 145 3.48 -4.84 6.38
C THR A 145 4.03 -3.79 7.33
N MET A 146 3.81 -4.01 8.62
CA MET A 146 4.32 -3.12 9.66
C MET A 146 5.79 -3.31 9.93
N ASP A 147 6.35 -4.45 9.59
CA ASP A 147 7.72 -4.81 9.96
C ASP A 147 8.73 -4.27 8.96
N ALA A 148 8.91 -2.96 8.96
CA ALA A 148 9.80 -2.32 7.99
C ALA A 148 11.22 -2.86 8.06
N TYR A 149 11.70 -3.12 9.26
CA TYR A 149 13.05 -3.60 9.43
C TYR A 149 13.26 -4.99 8.84
N ARG A 150 12.19 -5.73 8.61
CA ARG A 150 12.29 -7.05 7.99
C ARG A 150 12.62 -6.99 6.52
N LEU A 151 12.56 -5.79 5.95
CA LEU A 151 12.84 -5.60 4.54
C LEU A 151 14.31 -5.38 4.28
N THR A 152 15.10 -5.08 5.30
CA THR A 152 16.52 -4.87 5.12
C THR A 152 17.25 -6.20 5.14
N PRO A 153 18.33 -6.34 4.39
CA PRO A 153 19.10 -7.57 4.40
C PRO A 153 19.57 -7.88 5.82
N GLY A 154 19.27 -9.06 6.28
CA GLY A 154 19.61 -9.47 7.62
C GLY A 154 18.80 -8.79 8.68
N GLY A 155 17.87 -7.95 8.28
CA GLY A 155 17.10 -7.20 9.23
C GLY A 155 15.73 -7.78 9.47
N ASP A 156 15.63 -9.00 9.41
CA ASP A 156 14.43 -9.67 9.67
C ASP A 156 14.16 -9.81 11.09
N ALA A 157 14.89 -9.13 11.71
CA ALA A 157 14.77 -9.18 13.12
C ALA A 157 13.51 -9.77 13.56
#